data_3dc5049616dab1a369605c0070c74144
#
_entry.id   3dc5049616dab1a369605c0070c74144
#
_cell.length_a   1.000
_cell.length_b   1.000
_cell.length_c   1.000
_cell.angle_alpha   90.00
_cell.angle_beta   90.00
_cell.angle_gamma   90.00
#
_symmetry.space_group_name_H-M   'P 1'
#
loop_
_entity.id
_entity.type
_entity.pdbx_description
1 polymer ?
#
loop_
_entity_poly.entity_id
_entity_poly.type
_entity_poly.pdbx_seq_one_letter_code
_entity_poly.pdbx_strand_id
1 'polypeptide(L)'
;YTRSDQNKEYLIESAYYRFEENVRRSDGGGGSGGSTRGGLDSPTSYRISFTVVPKATAYRSQRVTPKPHTTGPQTAVITGPAGEEIYTDKYGRVKVQFHWDRYGKKDENSSCWIRVSQTWAGSNYGSMHIPRIGQEVIVDFLNGDPDYPIITGRVYNAMQMPPWDLPGNKTQS
;
A
#
# COMPACT_ATOMS: atom_id res chain seq x y z
N TYR A 1 -43.55 5.41 6.51
CA TYR A 1 -43.57 4.15 7.26
C TYR A 1 -44.51 4.27 8.45
N THR A 2 -45.20 3.21 8.83
CA THR A 2 -46.20 3.23 9.90
C THR A 2 -45.60 3.51 11.29
N ARG A 3 -44.31 3.22 11.48
CA ARG A 3 -43.58 3.53 12.70
C ARG A 3 -42.84 4.87 12.53
N SER A 4 -43.44 5.93 13.05
CA SER A 4 -42.92 7.30 12.95
C SER A 4 -41.55 7.46 13.63
N ASP A 5 -41.25 6.66 14.65
CA ASP A 5 -39.95 6.64 15.34
C ASP A 5 -38.77 6.21 14.43
N GLN A 6 -39.08 5.50 13.33
CA GLN A 6 -38.12 5.05 12.35
C GLN A 6 -37.99 5.95 11.10
N ASN A 7 -38.80 7.00 10.99
CA ASN A 7 -38.76 7.94 9.89
C ASN A 7 -37.64 8.99 10.09
N LYS A 8 -36.39 8.56 9.89
CA LYS A 8 -35.15 9.38 10.04
C LYS A 8 -34.18 9.09 8.92
N GLU A 9 -33.18 9.93 8.85
CA GLU A 9 -32.04 9.68 7.93
C GLU A 9 -31.10 8.64 8.50
N TYR A 10 -30.64 7.73 7.65
CA TYR A 10 -29.73 6.65 7.99
C TYR A 10 -28.55 6.63 7.04
N LEU A 11 -27.39 6.21 7.55
CA LEU A 11 -26.25 5.78 6.76
C LEU A 11 -26.36 4.27 6.53
N ILE A 12 -26.27 3.83 5.29
CA ILE A 12 -26.24 2.40 4.96
C ILE A 12 -24.80 1.92 5.19
N GLU A 13 -24.61 1.01 6.14
CA GLU A 13 -23.32 0.39 6.46
C GLU A 13 -23.04 -0.77 5.50
N SER A 14 -24.04 -1.60 5.24
CA SER A 14 -23.94 -2.73 4.31
C SER A 14 -25.25 -2.98 3.60
N ALA A 15 -25.17 -3.49 2.38
CA ALA A 15 -26.33 -3.92 1.60
C ALA A 15 -26.02 -5.25 0.91
N TYR A 16 -26.97 -6.17 1.00
CA TYR A 16 -26.93 -7.47 0.33
C TYR A 16 -28.08 -7.54 -0.65
N TYR A 17 -27.76 -7.80 -1.91
CA TYR A 17 -28.71 -7.90 -3.01
C TYR A 17 -28.81 -9.36 -3.47
N ARG A 18 -30.03 -9.88 -3.57
CA ARG A 18 -30.30 -11.19 -4.15
C ARG A 18 -31.29 -11.03 -5.31
N PHE A 19 -30.84 -11.42 -6.47
CA PHE A 19 -31.65 -11.44 -7.71
C PHE A 19 -31.90 -12.89 -8.08
N GLU A 20 -33.15 -13.23 -8.37
CA GLU A 20 -33.56 -14.54 -8.89
C GLU A 20 -34.23 -14.30 -10.23
N GLU A 21 -33.60 -14.74 -11.29
CA GLU A 21 -34.11 -14.68 -12.66
C GLU A 21 -34.60 -16.06 -13.09
N ASN A 22 -35.86 -16.17 -13.48
CA ASN A 22 -36.41 -17.40 -14.06
C ASN A 22 -36.07 -17.44 -15.55
N VAL A 23 -34.94 -18.04 -15.89
CA VAL A 23 -34.58 -18.31 -17.27
C VAL A 23 -35.48 -19.46 -17.82
N ARG A 24 -36.39 -19.17 -18.74
CA ARG A 24 -37.05 -20.21 -19.53
C ARG A 24 -35.97 -20.92 -20.36
N ARG A 25 -35.65 -22.17 -20.02
CA ARG A 25 -34.98 -23.04 -20.97
C ARG A 25 -35.97 -23.33 -22.08
N SER A 26 -35.79 -22.77 -23.25
CA SER A 26 -36.37 -23.25 -24.47
C SER A 26 -35.66 -24.56 -24.84
N ASP A 27 -36.18 -25.69 -24.38
CA ASP A 27 -35.80 -26.97 -24.93
C ASP A 27 -36.23 -26.99 -26.40
N GLY A 28 -35.23 -26.81 -27.27
CA GLY A 28 -35.39 -27.04 -28.69
C GLY A 28 -35.66 -28.52 -28.97
N GLY A 29 -36.90 -28.93 -28.84
CA GLY A 29 -37.40 -30.23 -29.20
C GLY A 29 -38.68 -30.07 -30.01
N GLY A 30 -38.60 -30.28 -31.32
CA GLY A 30 -39.76 -30.33 -32.23
C GLY A 30 -40.72 -31.43 -31.79
N GLY A 31 -41.97 -31.07 -31.55
CA GLY A 31 -43.07 -31.97 -31.25
C GLY A 31 -44.39 -31.24 -31.36
N SER A 32 -45.13 -31.56 -32.41
CA SER A 32 -46.46 -31.10 -32.74
C SER A 32 -47.49 -31.37 -31.62
N GLY A 33 -48.31 -30.38 -31.34
CA GLY A 33 -49.68 -30.58 -30.84
C GLY A 33 -49.85 -30.52 -29.33
N GLY A 34 -50.52 -29.47 -28.83
CA GLY A 34 -51.06 -29.44 -27.48
C GLY A 34 -51.08 -28.05 -26.87
N SER A 35 -52.18 -27.35 -27.11
CA SER A 35 -52.50 -26.12 -26.37
C SER A 35 -52.56 -26.40 -24.87
N THR A 36 -51.59 -25.92 -24.10
CA THR A 36 -51.70 -25.80 -22.66
C THR A 36 -51.40 -24.36 -22.26
N ARG A 37 -52.51 -23.64 -22.02
CA ARG A 37 -52.48 -22.40 -21.23
C ARG A 37 -51.93 -22.75 -19.85
N GLY A 38 -50.92 -22.06 -19.42
CA GLY A 38 -50.44 -22.18 -18.04
C GLY A 38 -48.96 -21.85 -17.86
N GLY A 39 -48.50 -20.84 -18.54
CA GLY A 39 -47.20 -20.26 -18.17
C GLY A 39 -47.42 -19.16 -17.17
N LEU A 40 -47.41 -19.45 -15.88
CA LEU A 40 -47.21 -18.45 -14.86
C LEU A 40 -45.85 -17.87 -15.12
N ASP A 41 -45.80 -16.64 -15.61
CA ASP A 41 -44.62 -15.80 -15.58
C ASP A 41 -44.31 -15.62 -14.07
N SER A 42 -43.42 -16.47 -13.56
CA SER A 42 -42.88 -16.23 -12.23
C SER A 42 -42.07 -14.92 -12.33
N PRO A 43 -42.52 -13.87 -11.64
CA PRO A 43 -41.83 -12.59 -11.78
C PRO A 43 -40.38 -12.74 -11.29
N THR A 44 -39.46 -12.13 -11.99
CA THR A 44 -38.10 -11.92 -11.49
C THR A 44 -38.21 -11.32 -10.08
N SER A 45 -37.67 -12.01 -9.10
CA SER A 45 -37.71 -11.52 -7.73
C SER A 45 -36.39 -10.93 -7.33
N TYR A 46 -36.44 -9.85 -6.59
CA TYR A 46 -35.24 -9.32 -5.97
C TYR A 46 -35.49 -9.11 -4.47
N ARG A 47 -34.48 -9.32 -3.69
CA ARG A 47 -34.49 -9.07 -2.24
C ARG A 47 -33.27 -8.23 -1.88
N ILE A 48 -33.50 -7.19 -1.10
CA ILE A 48 -32.44 -6.35 -0.56
C ILE A 48 -32.52 -6.44 0.96
N SER A 49 -31.38 -6.73 1.58
CA SER A 49 -31.19 -6.62 3.04
C SER A 49 -30.09 -5.62 3.29
N PHE A 50 -30.30 -4.72 4.20
CA PHE A 50 -29.29 -3.70 4.52
C PHE A 50 -29.22 -3.46 6.02
N THR A 51 -28.00 -3.13 6.49
CA THR A 51 -27.73 -2.67 7.85
C THR A 51 -27.53 -1.17 7.81
N VAL A 52 -28.19 -0.46 8.73
CA VAL A 52 -28.14 1.00 8.77
C VAL A 52 -27.80 1.51 10.16
N VAL A 53 -27.14 2.68 10.19
CA VAL A 53 -26.86 3.42 11.41
C VAL A 53 -27.57 4.77 11.32
N PRO A 54 -28.26 5.26 12.38
CA PRO A 54 -28.84 6.59 12.35
C PRO A 54 -27.80 7.66 12.02
N LYS A 55 -28.12 8.60 11.14
CA LYS A 55 -27.21 9.68 10.72
C LYS A 55 -26.63 10.49 11.90
N ALA A 56 -27.38 10.60 12.99
CA ALA A 56 -26.91 11.29 14.20
C ALA A 56 -25.80 10.54 14.95
N THR A 57 -25.58 9.24 14.64
CA THR A 57 -24.53 8.42 15.26
C THR A 57 -23.27 8.53 14.42
N ALA A 58 -22.15 8.93 15.04
CA ALA A 58 -20.86 8.97 14.37
C ALA A 58 -20.45 7.55 13.96
N TYR A 59 -20.40 7.29 12.66
CA TYR A 59 -19.98 6.02 12.11
C TYR A 59 -18.47 5.99 11.90
N ARG A 60 -17.84 4.89 12.30
CA ARG A 60 -16.47 4.55 11.95
C ARG A 60 -16.42 3.09 11.50
N SER A 61 -15.88 2.84 10.32
CA SER A 61 -15.69 1.47 9.83
C SER A 61 -14.78 0.68 10.76
N GLN A 62 -15.05 -0.61 10.88
CA GLN A 62 -14.17 -1.52 11.62
C GLN A 62 -12.80 -1.65 10.93
N ARG A 63 -11.74 -1.69 11.72
CA ARG A 63 -10.38 -1.97 11.22
C ARG A 63 -10.23 -3.48 11.05
N VAL A 64 -10.61 -3.99 9.89
CA VAL A 64 -10.54 -5.42 9.56
C VAL A 64 -9.30 -5.77 8.74
N THR A 65 -8.72 -4.79 8.04
CA THR A 65 -7.50 -4.99 7.25
C THR A 65 -6.28 -4.93 8.17
N PRO A 66 -5.45 -5.99 8.22
CA PRO A 66 -4.23 -5.97 9.00
C PRO A 66 -3.26 -4.92 8.43
N LYS A 67 -2.46 -4.30 9.32
CA LYS A 67 -1.40 -3.39 8.89
C LYS A 67 -0.36 -4.19 8.08
N PRO A 68 0.13 -3.65 6.94
CA PRO A 68 1.22 -4.29 6.20
C PRO A 68 2.44 -4.53 7.08
N HIS A 69 3.11 -5.65 6.87
CA HIS A 69 4.32 -6.04 7.60
C HIS A 69 5.43 -6.37 6.60
N THR A 70 6.60 -5.77 6.77
CA THR A 70 7.81 -6.05 6.00
C THR A 70 8.58 -7.20 6.67
N THR A 71 8.94 -8.21 5.90
CA THR A 71 9.60 -9.42 6.41
C THR A 71 11.12 -9.35 6.43
N GLY A 72 11.70 -8.24 5.92
CA GLY A 72 13.17 -8.07 5.89
C GLY A 72 13.59 -6.72 5.31
N PRO A 73 14.91 -6.45 5.30
CA PRO A 73 15.45 -5.23 4.72
C PRO A 73 15.22 -5.17 3.20
N GLN A 74 15.21 -3.96 2.67
CA GLN A 74 15.11 -3.66 1.26
C GLN A 74 16.23 -2.71 0.86
N THR A 75 16.58 -2.64 -0.42
CA THR A 75 17.50 -1.61 -0.90
C THR A 75 16.75 -0.46 -1.54
N ALA A 76 17.36 0.72 -1.46
CA ALA A 76 16.81 1.95 -2.02
C ALA A 76 17.95 2.87 -2.45
N VAL A 77 17.65 3.82 -3.33
CA VAL A 77 18.63 4.82 -3.81
C VAL A 77 18.37 6.14 -3.10
N ILE A 78 19.44 6.80 -2.62
CA ILE A 78 19.37 8.13 -2.02
C ILE A 78 18.92 9.16 -3.05
N THR A 79 17.98 10.02 -2.66
CA THR A 79 17.39 11.04 -3.52
C THR A 79 17.45 12.44 -2.87
N GLY A 80 17.28 13.46 -3.70
CA GLY A 80 17.25 14.86 -3.29
C GLY A 80 17.00 15.80 -4.44
N PRO A 81 17.13 17.11 -4.21
CA PRO A 81 16.95 18.12 -5.26
C PRO A 81 17.97 17.98 -6.38
N ALA A 82 17.57 18.35 -7.58
CA ALA A 82 18.46 18.33 -8.73
C ALA A 82 19.67 19.26 -8.54
N GLY A 83 20.87 18.76 -8.82
CA GLY A 83 22.13 19.51 -8.68
C GLY A 83 22.78 19.44 -7.30
N GLU A 84 22.13 18.86 -6.31
CA GLU A 84 22.70 18.62 -4.99
C GLU A 84 23.42 17.28 -4.93
N GLU A 85 24.55 17.23 -4.21
CA GLU A 85 25.29 15.99 -3.94
C GLU A 85 24.83 15.32 -2.65
N ILE A 86 24.49 16.13 -1.65
CA ILE A 86 24.06 15.68 -0.32
C ILE A 86 22.78 16.44 0.04
N TYR A 87 21.75 15.68 0.42
CA TYR A 87 20.49 16.25 0.90
C TYR A 87 20.13 15.66 2.24
N THR A 88 20.22 16.47 3.30
CA THR A 88 19.99 16.02 4.66
C THR A 88 19.32 17.11 5.50
N ASP A 89 18.65 16.69 6.56
CA ASP A 89 18.09 17.60 7.55
C ASP A 89 19.04 17.80 8.76
N LYS A 90 18.61 18.59 9.72
CA LYS A 90 19.38 18.87 10.95
C LYS A 90 19.70 17.65 11.82
N TYR A 91 19.05 16.52 11.59
CA TYR A 91 19.28 15.25 12.28
C TYR A 91 20.13 14.26 11.49
N GLY A 92 20.67 14.66 10.34
CA GLY A 92 21.43 13.77 9.48
C GLY A 92 20.58 12.70 8.79
N ARG A 93 19.26 12.94 8.68
CA ARG A 93 18.34 12.06 7.95
C ARG A 93 18.40 12.34 6.46
N VAL A 94 18.08 11.34 5.67
CA VAL A 94 18.09 11.43 4.19
C VAL A 94 16.76 10.92 3.63
N LYS A 95 16.59 11.12 2.33
CA LYS A 95 15.44 10.60 1.58
C LYS A 95 15.88 9.59 0.54
N VAL A 96 15.01 8.63 0.25
CA VAL A 96 15.31 7.55 -0.69
C VAL A 96 14.15 7.32 -1.65
N GLN A 97 14.45 6.64 -2.74
CA GLN A 97 13.44 5.99 -3.58
C GLN A 97 13.67 4.50 -3.60
N PHE A 98 12.65 3.72 -3.24
CA PHE A 98 12.68 2.27 -3.31
C PHE A 98 12.57 1.79 -4.76
N HIS A 99 13.18 0.65 -5.07
CA HIS A 99 13.17 0.10 -6.43
C HIS A 99 11.78 -0.28 -6.95
N TRP A 100 10.84 -0.59 -6.05
CA TRP A 100 9.45 -0.89 -6.39
C TRP A 100 8.60 0.37 -6.63
N ASP A 101 9.06 1.56 -6.21
CA ASP A 101 8.34 2.80 -6.45
C ASP A 101 8.44 3.22 -7.91
N ARG A 102 7.38 2.92 -8.68
CA ARG A 102 7.28 3.20 -10.12
C ARG A 102 6.82 4.61 -10.44
N TYR A 103 6.33 5.36 -9.45
CA TYR A 103 5.79 6.71 -9.62
C TYR A 103 6.75 7.79 -9.11
N GLY A 104 7.74 7.42 -8.34
CA GLY A 104 8.75 8.34 -7.79
C GLY A 104 9.59 9.00 -8.87
N LYS A 105 9.93 10.26 -8.66
CA LYS A 105 10.69 11.11 -9.60
C LYS A 105 12.17 11.20 -9.25
N LYS A 106 12.63 10.48 -8.24
CA LYS A 106 14.01 10.54 -7.69
C LYS A 106 14.39 11.95 -7.24
N ASP A 107 13.45 12.65 -6.63
CA ASP A 107 13.59 14.01 -6.14
C ASP A 107 13.52 14.07 -4.59
N GLU A 108 13.49 15.27 -4.05
CA GLU A 108 13.36 15.54 -2.60
C GLU A 108 12.01 15.10 -2.00
N ASN A 109 11.05 14.68 -2.82
CA ASN A 109 9.72 14.24 -2.39
C ASN A 109 9.54 12.73 -2.43
N SER A 110 10.58 11.97 -2.76
CA SER A 110 10.51 10.52 -2.98
C SER A 110 10.18 9.71 -1.73
N SER A 111 10.50 10.21 -0.52
CA SER A 111 10.16 9.53 0.75
C SER A 111 9.99 10.50 1.91
N CYS A 112 9.62 9.98 3.08
CA CYS A 112 9.84 10.66 4.36
C CYS A 112 11.34 10.78 4.67
N TRP A 113 11.69 11.58 5.70
CA TRP A 113 13.04 11.63 6.24
C TRP A 113 13.38 10.35 7.00
N ILE A 114 14.45 9.65 6.58
CA ILE A 114 14.88 8.36 7.14
C ILE A 114 16.18 8.54 7.90
N ARG A 115 16.24 8.01 9.12
CA ARG A 115 17.46 8.04 9.94
C ARG A 115 18.52 7.13 9.35
N VAL A 116 19.78 7.55 9.46
CA VAL A 116 20.95 6.78 9.02
C VAL A 116 21.71 6.28 10.26
N SER A 117 21.94 4.98 10.33
CA SER A 117 22.79 4.37 11.35
C SER A 117 24.22 4.85 11.17
N GLN A 118 24.86 5.24 12.28
CA GLN A 118 26.26 5.65 12.31
C GLN A 118 27.05 4.65 13.16
N THR A 119 28.33 4.49 12.87
CA THR A 119 29.21 3.58 13.63
C THR A 119 29.37 4.01 15.08
N TRP A 120 29.28 5.32 15.35
CA TRP A 120 29.38 5.90 16.68
C TRP A 120 28.58 7.19 16.74
N ALA A 121 27.67 7.29 17.69
CA ALA A 121 26.79 8.45 17.84
C ALA A 121 26.49 8.72 19.31
N GLY A 122 26.65 9.97 19.74
CA GLY A 122 26.34 10.42 21.10
C GLY A 122 25.94 11.89 21.16
N SER A 123 25.88 12.44 22.36
CA SER A 123 25.49 13.84 22.58
C SER A 123 26.59 14.78 22.11
N ASN A 124 26.47 15.34 20.92
CA ASN A 124 27.42 16.22 20.26
C ASN A 124 28.81 15.62 19.99
N TYR A 125 28.91 14.28 19.89
CA TYR A 125 30.12 13.57 19.48
C TYR A 125 29.78 12.31 18.69
N GLY A 126 30.75 11.83 17.92
CA GLY A 126 30.63 10.61 17.11
C GLY A 126 31.21 10.76 15.73
N SER A 127 30.99 9.76 14.88
CA SER A 127 31.31 9.79 13.46
C SER A 127 30.05 9.96 12.63
N MET A 128 30.10 10.82 11.61
CA MET A 128 28.94 11.08 10.76
C MET A 128 29.32 10.85 9.31
N HIS A 129 28.64 9.91 8.67
CA HIS A 129 28.79 9.61 7.25
C HIS A 129 27.42 9.67 6.58
N ILE A 130 27.08 10.83 6.00
CA ILE A 130 25.81 11.02 5.30
C ILE A 130 25.89 10.39 3.91
N PRO A 131 24.98 9.49 3.54
CA PRO A 131 24.90 8.96 2.19
C PRO A 131 24.65 10.05 1.17
N ARG A 132 25.33 9.98 0.03
CA ARG A 132 25.14 10.93 -1.07
C ARG A 132 24.05 10.50 -2.03
N ILE A 133 23.47 11.48 -2.74
CA ILE A 133 22.45 11.23 -3.76
C ILE A 133 23.00 10.25 -4.80
N GLY A 134 22.20 9.25 -5.19
CA GLY A 134 22.57 8.18 -6.11
C GLY A 134 23.19 6.95 -5.47
N GLN A 135 23.64 7.02 -4.20
CA GLN A 135 24.15 5.84 -3.49
C GLN A 135 23.02 4.88 -3.11
N GLU A 136 23.34 3.59 -3.15
CA GLU A 136 22.43 2.53 -2.71
C GLU A 136 22.62 2.22 -1.24
N VAL A 137 21.50 2.13 -0.52
CA VAL A 137 21.44 1.90 0.92
C VAL A 137 20.54 0.72 1.26
N ILE A 138 20.83 0.08 2.38
CA ILE A 138 20.00 -0.95 2.98
C ILE A 138 19.05 -0.27 3.95
N VAL A 139 17.74 -0.43 3.72
CA VAL A 139 16.67 0.08 4.58
C VAL A 139 16.03 -1.08 5.30
N ASP A 140 16.07 -1.04 6.62
CA ASP A 140 15.33 -1.94 7.48
C ASP A 140 14.10 -1.23 8.07
N PHE A 141 13.19 -1.99 8.65
CA PHE A 141 11.93 -1.48 9.19
C PHE A 141 11.75 -1.92 10.63
N LEU A 142 11.70 -0.97 11.55
CA LEU A 142 11.58 -1.27 12.97
C LEU A 142 10.29 -2.07 13.25
N ASN A 143 10.44 -3.23 13.87
CA ASN A 143 9.34 -4.18 14.12
C ASN A 143 8.59 -4.63 12.84
N GLY A 144 9.23 -4.55 11.67
CA GLY A 144 8.59 -4.85 10.39
C GLY A 144 7.53 -3.83 9.96
N ASP A 145 7.47 -2.67 10.60
CA ASP A 145 6.50 -1.63 10.30
C ASP A 145 7.00 -0.74 9.16
N PRO A 146 6.35 -0.72 7.98
CA PRO A 146 6.79 0.09 6.85
C PRO A 146 6.80 1.61 7.13
N ASP A 147 6.10 2.07 8.17
CA ASP A 147 6.10 3.49 8.57
C ASP A 147 7.35 3.88 9.40
N TYR A 148 8.16 2.91 9.81
CA TYR A 148 9.36 3.15 10.63
C TYR A 148 10.65 2.66 9.95
N PRO A 149 11.02 3.21 8.78
CA PRO A 149 12.25 2.86 8.09
C PRO A 149 13.48 3.41 8.82
N ILE A 150 14.59 2.65 8.71
CA ILE A 150 15.92 3.07 9.16
C ILE A 150 16.98 2.55 8.19
N ILE A 151 17.96 3.37 7.83
CA ILE A 151 19.08 2.95 7.01
C ILE A 151 20.13 2.30 7.91
N THR A 152 20.45 1.03 7.64
CA THR A 152 21.38 0.22 8.43
C THR A 152 22.72 -0.01 7.74
N GLY A 153 22.81 0.21 6.41
CA GLY A 153 24.03 -0.01 5.65
C GLY A 153 24.02 0.61 4.27
N ARG A 154 25.12 0.37 3.54
CA ARG A 154 25.33 0.81 2.16
C ARG A 154 25.93 -0.32 1.37
N VAL A 155 25.71 -0.32 0.05
CA VAL A 155 26.27 -1.30 -0.86
C VAL A 155 26.83 -0.61 -2.09
N TYR A 156 27.93 -1.15 -2.61
CA TYR A 156 28.40 -0.78 -3.94
C TYR A 156 27.53 -1.46 -5.00
N ASN A 157 27.42 -0.82 -6.15
CA ASN A 157 26.71 -1.36 -7.30
C ASN A 157 27.40 -0.91 -8.61
N ALA A 158 26.85 -1.29 -9.76
CA ALA A 158 27.42 -0.96 -11.05
C ALA A 158 27.55 0.56 -11.35
N MET A 159 26.71 1.39 -10.67
CA MET A 159 26.76 2.86 -10.82
C MET A 159 27.67 3.52 -9.78
N GLN A 160 27.96 2.84 -8.69
CA GLN A 160 28.74 3.32 -7.55
C GLN A 160 29.76 2.22 -7.18
N MET A 161 30.83 2.13 -7.96
CA MET A 161 31.85 1.11 -7.82
C MET A 161 32.74 1.33 -6.58
N PRO A 162 33.36 0.26 -6.04
CA PRO A 162 34.35 0.37 -4.97
C PRO A 162 35.52 1.26 -5.36
N PRO A 163 36.26 1.87 -4.38
CA PRO A 163 37.38 2.75 -4.65
C PRO A 163 38.61 2.05 -5.23
N TRP A 164 38.65 0.72 -5.17
CA TRP A 164 39.77 -0.10 -5.66
C TRP A 164 39.32 -1.06 -6.76
N ASP A 165 40.16 -1.25 -7.76
CA ASP A 165 39.91 -2.23 -8.82
C ASP A 165 39.92 -3.65 -8.27
N LEU A 166 38.79 -4.28 -8.23
CA LEU A 166 38.61 -5.65 -7.78
C LEU A 166 38.59 -6.60 -9.00
N PRO A 167 39.06 -7.85 -8.85
CA PRO A 167 39.61 -8.49 -7.65
C PRO A 167 41.11 -8.26 -7.40
N GLY A 168 41.81 -7.47 -8.23
CA GLY A 168 43.27 -7.26 -8.14
C GLY A 168 43.69 -6.70 -6.78
N ASN A 169 42.96 -5.73 -6.23
CA ASN A 169 43.30 -5.02 -5.00
C ASN A 169 42.49 -5.49 -3.79
N LYS A 170 42.12 -6.77 -3.72
CA LYS A 170 41.22 -7.33 -2.68
C LYS A 170 41.74 -7.24 -1.24
N THR A 171 43.01 -6.94 -1.04
CA THR A 171 43.63 -6.80 0.30
C THR A 171 43.74 -5.36 0.77
N GLN A 172 43.31 -4.39 -0.03
CA GLN A 172 43.31 -2.98 0.33
C GLN A 172 41.99 -2.63 1.04
N SER A 173 42.07 -1.76 2.07
CA SER A 173 40.91 -1.30 2.87
C SER A 173 41.00 0.22 3.05
#